data_2caf5e98a28181d6965c1301c8630ae5
#
_entry.id   2caf5e98a28181d6965c1301c8630ae5
#
_cell.length_a   1.000
_cell.length_b   1.000
_cell.length_c   1.000
_cell.angle_alpha   90.00
_cell.angle_beta   90.00
_cell.angle_gamma   90.00
#
_symmetry.space_group_name_H-M   'P 1'
#
loop_
_entity.id
_entity.type
_entity.pdbx_description
1 polymer ?
#
loop_
_entity_poly.entity_id
_entity_poly.type
_entity_poly.pdbx_seq_one_letter_code
_entity_poly.pdbx_strand_id
1 'polypeptide(L)'
;MIDVLIPTVGRRAELAAALAGLAAQDDPPFRLILSDQSDDAVAESDPTIRAMLRVLEAQGRSPMVHRHLPRRGLAEQRHYLLSLATAPAVLFLDDDVWLEPGTLARLHEALERLGCGFVGSAVQGLSYLEDVRPHETAAFETWEERVEPERVRRGTPEFERWPLHNAANLTHVAARLDVPEGTWRAYRVAWLGACVLYRRDALLAVGGFDFWEQLPPEHSGEDVAAQWRVMERFGGAGLVPSGAVHLETPTTVTDRRVDAFDRLFAEEHS
;
A
#
# COMPACT_ATOMS: atom_id res chain seq x y z
N MET A 1 -2.03 11.16 -13.61
CA MET A 1 -1.60 11.91 -12.40
C MET A 1 -1.95 11.13 -11.16
N ILE A 2 -0.99 10.92 -10.26
CA ILE A 2 -1.15 10.19 -9.00
C ILE A 2 -0.75 11.10 -7.85
N ASP A 3 -1.46 11.05 -6.71
CA ASP A 3 -0.97 11.54 -5.43
C ASP A 3 -0.37 10.36 -4.66
N VAL A 4 0.92 10.44 -4.32
CA VAL A 4 1.62 9.47 -3.48
C VAL A 4 1.55 9.95 -2.04
N LEU A 5 0.95 9.13 -1.17
CA LEU A 5 0.63 9.46 0.21
C LEU A 5 1.50 8.63 1.14
N ILE A 6 2.42 9.28 1.88
CA ILE A 6 3.34 8.61 2.80
C ILE A 6 3.10 9.08 4.24
N PRO A 7 2.60 8.21 5.13
CA PRO A 7 2.66 8.44 6.57
C PRO A 7 4.07 8.10 7.09
N THR A 8 4.66 8.90 7.97
CA THR A 8 5.96 8.59 8.58
C THR A 8 6.03 8.98 10.05
N VAL A 9 6.78 8.19 10.82
CA VAL A 9 7.08 8.43 12.23
C VAL A 9 8.50 7.95 12.55
N GLY A 10 9.46 8.88 12.73
CA GLY A 10 10.79 8.60 13.28
C GLY A 10 11.75 7.79 12.39
N ARG A 11 11.34 7.38 11.21
CA ARG A 11 12.13 6.57 10.26
C ARG A 11 12.90 7.45 9.29
N ARG A 12 14.23 7.53 9.44
CA ARG A 12 15.09 8.41 8.63
C ARG A 12 15.66 7.70 7.41
N ALA A 13 16.30 6.58 7.63
CA ALA A 13 16.96 5.81 6.56
C ALA A 13 15.92 5.19 5.61
N GLU A 14 14.86 4.67 6.18
CA GLU A 14 13.77 4.04 5.46
C GLU A 14 13.06 5.05 4.55
N LEU A 15 12.65 6.19 5.11
CA LEU A 15 12.02 7.26 4.34
C LEU A 15 12.94 7.76 3.22
N ALA A 16 14.24 7.93 3.49
CA ALA A 16 15.19 8.35 2.46
C ALA A 16 15.27 7.31 1.32
N ALA A 17 15.24 6.01 1.63
CA ALA A 17 15.22 4.93 0.63
C ALA A 17 13.89 4.90 -0.16
N ALA A 18 12.75 5.07 0.51
CA ALA A 18 11.45 5.17 -0.16
C ALA A 18 11.40 6.36 -1.14
N LEU A 19 11.89 7.53 -0.70
CA LEU A 19 11.99 8.71 -1.56
C LEU A 19 12.95 8.50 -2.74
N ALA A 20 14.05 7.75 -2.55
CA ALA A 20 14.96 7.40 -3.64
C ALA A 20 14.28 6.49 -4.66
N GLY A 21 13.48 5.50 -4.22
CA GLY A 21 12.66 4.67 -5.08
C GLY A 21 11.65 5.48 -5.89
N LEU A 22 11.02 6.48 -5.27
CA LEU A 22 10.11 7.40 -5.97
C LEU A 22 10.85 8.30 -6.97
N ALA A 23 12.05 8.76 -6.65
CA ALA A 23 12.87 9.56 -7.58
C ALA A 23 13.30 8.76 -8.82
N ALA A 24 13.30 7.44 -8.76
CA ALA A 24 13.59 6.55 -9.87
C ALA A 24 12.36 6.21 -10.75
N GLN A 25 11.17 6.75 -10.43
CA GLN A 25 9.96 6.56 -11.24
C GLN A 25 9.85 7.65 -12.32
N ASP A 26 9.70 7.26 -13.58
CA ASP A 26 9.56 8.20 -14.71
C ASP A 26 8.09 8.59 -14.93
N ASP A 27 7.21 7.63 -15.10
CA ASP A 27 5.79 7.79 -15.40
C ASP A 27 4.90 6.97 -14.45
N PRO A 28 3.63 7.36 -14.28
CA PRO A 28 3.03 8.65 -14.68
C PRO A 28 3.51 9.80 -13.78
N PRO A 29 3.25 11.06 -14.18
CA PRO A 29 3.50 12.20 -13.29
C PRO A 29 2.79 12.02 -11.96
N PHE A 30 3.49 12.26 -10.86
CA PHE A 30 2.92 12.17 -9.51
C PHE A 30 3.31 13.39 -8.66
N ARG A 31 2.55 13.59 -7.61
CA ARG A 31 2.83 14.54 -6.54
C ARG A 31 3.00 13.76 -5.23
N LEU A 32 4.01 14.10 -4.44
CA LEU A 32 4.22 13.51 -3.12
C LEU A 32 3.51 14.35 -2.05
N ILE A 33 2.73 13.69 -1.19
CA ILE A 33 2.15 14.26 0.04
C ILE A 33 2.63 13.41 1.22
N LEU A 34 3.48 13.98 2.05
CA LEU A 34 4.11 13.36 3.21
C LEU A 34 3.49 13.90 4.50
N SER A 35 3.04 13.04 5.38
CA SER A 35 2.61 13.39 6.73
C SER A 35 3.64 12.92 7.73
N ASP A 36 4.36 13.86 8.36
CA ASP A 36 5.37 13.60 9.38
C ASP A 36 4.80 13.79 10.78
N GLN A 37 4.73 12.68 11.53
CA GLN A 37 4.34 12.66 12.94
C GLN A 37 5.52 12.36 13.89
N SER A 38 6.76 12.50 13.40
CA SER A 38 7.96 12.32 14.23
C SER A 38 8.10 13.45 15.27
N ASP A 39 8.63 13.16 16.44
CA ASP A 39 8.80 14.19 17.49
C ASP A 39 9.78 15.29 17.06
N ASP A 40 10.80 14.91 16.31
CA ASP A 40 11.88 15.79 15.83
C ASP A 40 11.74 16.23 14.37
N ALA A 41 10.53 16.07 13.77
CA ALA A 41 10.23 16.53 12.40
C ALA A 41 11.27 16.03 11.38
N VAL A 42 11.40 14.70 11.24
CA VAL A 42 12.47 14.09 10.42
C VAL A 42 12.49 14.59 8.98
N ALA A 43 11.33 14.86 8.39
CA ALA A 43 11.25 15.36 7.02
C ALA A 43 11.87 16.74 6.86
N GLU A 44 11.87 17.56 7.90
CA GLU A 44 12.44 18.92 7.90
C GLU A 44 13.87 18.96 8.49
N SER A 45 14.16 18.10 9.47
CA SER A 45 15.42 18.14 10.22
C SER A 45 16.53 17.30 9.59
N ASP A 46 16.18 16.17 8.93
CA ASP A 46 17.18 15.27 8.38
C ASP A 46 17.75 15.74 7.04
N PRO A 47 19.09 15.89 6.92
CA PRO A 47 19.70 16.42 5.70
C PRO A 47 19.57 15.49 4.49
N THR A 48 19.49 14.16 4.69
CA THR A 48 19.35 13.18 3.60
C THR A 48 17.94 13.22 3.04
N ILE A 49 16.92 13.24 3.91
CA ILE A 49 15.52 13.36 3.49
C ILE A 49 15.31 14.68 2.74
N ARG A 50 15.82 15.79 3.27
CA ARG A 50 15.76 17.10 2.60
C ARG A 50 16.44 17.10 1.23
N ALA A 51 17.56 16.37 1.09
CA ALA A 51 18.23 16.22 -0.21
C ALA A 51 17.35 15.46 -1.19
N MET A 52 16.71 14.35 -0.77
CA MET A 52 15.82 13.59 -1.63
C MET A 52 14.56 14.38 -2.01
N LEU A 53 13.98 15.14 -1.09
CA LEU A 53 12.85 16.03 -1.40
C LEU A 53 13.22 17.07 -2.47
N ARG A 54 14.42 17.66 -2.40
CA ARG A 54 14.93 18.57 -3.45
C ARG A 54 15.16 17.87 -4.80
N VAL A 55 15.60 16.61 -4.79
CA VAL A 55 15.70 15.81 -6.03
C VAL A 55 14.31 15.65 -6.67
N LEU A 56 13.31 15.26 -5.89
CA LEU A 56 11.93 15.14 -6.38
C LEU A 56 11.39 16.50 -6.89
N GLU A 57 11.66 17.58 -6.18
CA GLU A 57 11.28 18.93 -6.61
C GLU A 57 11.95 19.32 -7.94
N ALA A 58 13.24 19.05 -8.09
CA ALA A 58 13.98 19.29 -9.34
C ALA A 58 13.45 18.46 -10.52
N GLN A 59 12.86 17.30 -10.23
CA GLN A 59 12.16 16.45 -11.22
C GLN A 59 10.70 16.88 -11.48
N GLY A 60 10.22 17.97 -10.84
CA GLY A 60 8.86 18.47 -11.00
C GLY A 60 7.79 17.67 -10.23
N ARG A 61 8.17 16.90 -9.21
CA ARG A 61 7.25 16.04 -8.42
C ARG A 61 6.49 16.78 -7.31
N SER A 62 6.80 18.06 -7.05
CA SER A 62 6.12 18.97 -6.10
C SER A 62 5.85 18.33 -4.73
N PRO A 63 6.86 17.94 -3.94
CA PRO A 63 6.65 17.33 -2.64
C PRO A 63 5.98 18.33 -1.67
N MET A 64 4.97 17.86 -0.95
CA MET A 64 4.26 18.58 0.10
C MET A 64 4.50 17.86 1.42
N VAL A 65 5.14 18.52 2.37
CA VAL A 65 5.41 17.98 3.71
C VAL A 65 4.47 18.62 4.71
N HIS A 66 3.74 17.80 5.45
CA HIS A 66 2.82 18.22 6.48
C HIS A 66 3.27 17.72 7.84
N ARG A 67 3.40 18.61 8.77
CA ARG A 67 3.54 18.30 10.19
C ARG A 67 2.16 18.05 10.78
N HIS A 68 1.86 16.79 11.16
CA HIS A 68 0.51 16.42 11.60
C HIS A 68 0.50 15.81 13.01
N LEU A 69 0.22 16.65 14.00
CA LEU A 69 0.17 16.31 15.43
C LEU A 69 -1.15 16.79 16.06
N PRO A 70 -1.62 16.20 17.17
CA PRO A 70 -1.04 15.06 17.86
C PRO A 70 -1.26 13.73 17.10
N ARG A 71 -0.47 12.70 17.40
CA ARG A 71 -0.67 11.34 16.86
C ARG A 71 -1.97 10.76 17.38
N ARG A 72 -2.80 10.26 16.47
CA ARG A 72 -4.09 9.62 16.77
C ARG A 72 -4.23 8.24 16.16
N GLY A 73 -3.12 7.67 15.69
CA GLY A 73 -3.05 6.37 15.03
C GLY A 73 -2.93 6.44 13.52
N LEU A 74 -2.58 5.31 12.91
CA LEU A 74 -2.27 5.25 11.49
C LEU A 74 -3.51 5.44 10.61
N ALA A 75 -4.69 4.96 11.04
CA ALA A 75 -5.94 5.19 10.32
C ALA A 75 -6.27 6.69 10.20
N GLU A 76 -6.07 7.46 11.27
CA GLU A 76 -6.29 8.91 11.26
C GLU A 76 -5.27 9.62 10.34
N GLN A 77 -4.00 9.22 10.39
CA GLN A 77 -2.97 9.79 9.54
C GLN A 77 -3.24 9.51 8.05
N ARG A 78 -3.71 8.30 7.70
CA ARG A 78 -4.14 7.96 6.33
C ARG A 78 -5.40 8.74 5.92
N HIS A 79 -6.35 8.94 6.84
CA HIS A 79 -7.53 9.77 6.60
C HIS A 79 -7.14 11.22 6.29
N TYR A 80 -6.24 11.79 7.08
CA TYR A 80 -5.69 13.14 6.86
C TYR A 80 -5.01 13.25 5.49
N LEU A 81 -4.10 12.32 5.16
CA LEU A 81 -3.43 12.30 3.86
C LEU A 81 -4.44 12.22 2.69
N LEU A 82 -5.46 11.37 2.80
CA LEU A 82 -6.51 11.25 1.78
C LEU A 82 -7.29 12.55 1.61
N SER A 83 -7.51 13.32 2.68
CA SER A 83 -8.20 14.61 2.62
C SER A 83 -7.44 15.69 1.82
N LEU A 84 -6.11 15.56 1.73
CA LEU A 84 -5.25 16.46 0.96
C LEU A 84 -5.12 16.06 -0.51
N ALA A 85 -5.46 14.81 -0.83
CA ALA A 85 -5.32 14.27 -2.18
C ALA A 85 -6.40 14.81 -3.12
N THR A 86 -5.98 15.14 -4.34
CA THR A 86 -6.87 15.66 -5.40
C THR A 86 -6.77 14.90 -6.71
N ALA A 87 -5.70 14.11 -6.91
CA ALA A 87 -5.53 13.30 -8.10
C ALA A 87 -6.59 12.19 -8.20
N PRO A 88 -6.95 11.70 -9.40
CA PRO A 88 -7.92 10.63 -9.58
C PRO A 88 -7.45 9.29 -9.03
N ALA A 89 -6.13 9.08 -8.92
CA ALA A 89 -5.53 7.90 -8.29
C ALA A 89 -4.65 8.31 -7.11
N VAL A 90 -4.69 7.53 -6.04
CA VAL A 90 -3.92 7.76 -4.81
C VAL A 90 -3.13 6.50 -4.45
N LEU A 91 -1.82 6.61 -4.31
CA LEU A 91 -0.96 5.54 -3.84
C LEU A 91 -0.68 5.74 -2.35
N PHE A 92 -1.17 4.83 -1.50
CA PHE A 92 -0.63 4.71 -0.15
C PHE A 92 0.64 3.88 -0.20
N LEU A 93 1.74 4.49 0.22
CA LEU A 93 3.07 3.89 0.26
C LEU A 93 3.63 4.05 1.67
N ASP A 94 4.06 2.96 2.28
CA ASP A 94 4.70 3.03 3.59
C ASP A 94 6.14 3.57 3.47
N ASP A 95 6.62 4.20 4.52
CA ASP A 95 7.90 4.91 4.54
C ASP A 95 9.14 3.99 4.53
N ASP A 96 8.93 2.67 4.59
CA ASP A 96 9.95 1.62 4.52
C ASP A 96 9.82 0.73 3.27
N VAL A 97 9.20 1.25 2.21
CA VAL A 97 9.06 0.54 0.93
C VAL A 97 9.83 1.25 -0.17
N TRP A 98 10.77 0.52 -0.77
CA TRP A 98 11.45 0.95 -1.99
C TRP A 98 10.74 0.39 -3.22
N LEU A 99 10.57 1.22 -4.25
CA LEU A 99 9.96 0.84 -5.52
C LEU A 99 11.02 0.63 -6.59
N GLU A 100 10.97 -0.51 -7.29
CA GLU A 100 11.74 -0.74 -8.50
C GLU A 100 11.32 0.26 -9.60
N PRO A 101 12.24 0.68 -10.48
CA PRO A 101 11.89 1.53 -11.62
C PRO A 101 10.74 0.94 -12.45
N GLY A 102 9.79 1.78 -12.86
CA GLY A 102 8.61 1.39 -13.64
C GLY A 102 7.46 0.79 -12.83
N THR A 103 7.60 0.61 -11.51
CA THR A 103 6.50 0.05 -10.67
C THR A 103 5.27 0.96 -10.68
N LEU A 104 5.47 2.28 -10.58
CA LEU A 104 4.35 3.23 -10.58
C LEU A 104 3.58 3.21 -11.92
N ALA A 105 4.31 3.12 -13.04
CA ALA A 105 3.70 3.00 -14.38
C ALA A 105 2.87 1.72 -14.51
N ARG A 106 3.41 0.61 -14.04
CA ARG A 106 2.73 -0.70 -14.05
C ARG A 106 1.45 -0.70 -13.21
N LEU A 107 1.51 -0.16 -11.98
CA LEU A 107 0.33 -0.03 -11.13
C LEU A 107 -0.75 0.86 -11.76
N HIS A 108 -0.34 1.98 -12.36
CA HIS A 108 -1.28 2.91 -12.99
C HIS A 108 -1.94 2.29 -14.23
N GLU A 109 -1.16 1.67 -15.11
CA GLU A 109 -1.69 0.95 -16.28
C GLU A 109 -2.67 -0.14 -15.86
N ALA A 110 -2.32 -0.92 -14.84
CA ALA A 110 -3.18 -1.99 -14.36
C ALA A 110 -4.49 -1.45 -13.77
N LEU A 111 -4.45 -0.37 -12.97
CA LEU A 111 -5.64 0.25 -12.41
C LEU A 111 -6.61 0.72 -13.50
N GLU A 112 -6.09 1.40 -14.51
CA GLU A 112 -6.88 1.88 -15.67
C GLU A 112 -7.45 0.71 -16.48
N ARG A 113 -6.63 -0.30 -16.77
CA ARG A 113 -7.02 -1.43 -17.61
C ARG A 113 -8.03 -2.36 -16.94
N LEU A 114 -7.88 -2.62 -15.63
CA LEU A 114 -8.77 -3.51 -14.87
C LEU A 114 -10.06 -2.78 -14.43
N GLY A 115 -10.05 -1.47 -14.33
CA GLY A 115 -11.20 -0.66 -13.92
C GLY A 115 -11.70 -0.95 -12.50
N CYS A 116 -10.91 -1.63 -11.66
CA CYS A 116 -11.27 -1.98 -10.29
C CYS A 116 -11.01 -0.85 -9.30
N GLY A 117 -11.35 -1.07 -8.02
CA GLY A 117 -11.21 -0.05 -6.98
C GLY A 117 -9.77 0.19 -6.55
N PHE A 118 -8.93 -0.85 -6.58
CA PHE A 118 -7.50 -0.73 -6.29
C PHE A 118 -6.68 -1.83 -6.97
N VAL A 119 -5.40 -1.54 -7.14
CA VAL A 119 -4.34 -2.51 -7.43
C VAL A 119 -3.18 -2.28 -6.48
N GLY A 120 -2.37 -3.31 -6.23
CA GLY A 120 -1.20 -3.13 -5.38
C GLY A 120 -0.15 -4.20 -5.59
N SER A 121 0.98 -3.98 -4.95
CA SER A 121 2.12 -4.87 -4.93
C SER A 121 2.24 -5.56 -3.57
N ALA A 122 2.41 -6.88 -3.55
CA ALA A 122 2.92 -7.54 -2.36
C ALA A 122 4.36 -7.06 -2.14
N VAL A 123 4.67 -6.64 -0.94
CA VAL A 123 5.98 -6.05 -0.64
C VAL A 123 7.00 -7.17 -0.48
N GLN A 124 8.11 -7.13 -1.23
CA GLN A 124 9.10 -8.21 -1.24
C GLN A 124 9.87 -8.28 0.10
N GLY A 125 9.72 -9.43 0.78
CA GLY A 125 10.49 -9.77 1.97
C GLY A 125 11.79 -10.46 1.57
N LEU A 126 12.89 -9.73 1.49
CA LEU A 126 14.19 -10.26 1.04
C LEU A 126 14.71 -11.37 1.95
N SER A 127 14.44 -11.32 3.24
CA SER A 127 14.86 -12.33 4.23
C SER A 127 14.14 -13.67 4.06
N TYR A 128 13.05 -13.74 3.31
CA TYR A 128 12.28 -14.97 3.10
C TYR A 128 12.45 -15.57 1.70
N LEU A 129 13.31 -15.02 0.85
CA LEU A 129 13.44 -15.48 -0.55
C LEU A 129 13.88 -16.94 -0.67
N GLU A 130 14.66 -17.45 0.28
CA GLU A 130 15.10 -18.86 0.29
C GLU A 130 14.09 -19.81 0.95
N ASP A 131 13.06 -19.28 1.63
CA ASP A 131 12.06 -20.07 2.34
C ASP A 131 10.83 -20.30 1.45
N VAL A 132 10.87 -21.37 0.69
CA VAL A 132 9.78 -21.74 -0.23
C VAL A 132 8.64 -22.40 0.53
N ARG A 133 7.45 -21.78 0.51
CA ARG A 133 6.24 -22.21 1.23
C ARG A 133 5.11 -22.57 0.27
N PRO A 134 5.11 -23.76 -0.35
CA PRO A 134 4.10 -24.12 -1.36
C PRO A 134 2.67 -24.07 -0.84
N HIS A 135 2.45 -24.38 0.45
CA HIS A 135 1.14 -24.35 1.07
C HIS A 135 0.57 -22.92 1.19
N GLU A 136 1.43 -21.90 1.37
CA GLU A 136 1.03 -20.49 1.41
C GLU A 136 0.68 -19.92 0.02
N THR A 137 1.13 -20.57 -1.04
CA THR A 137 0.83 -20.16 -2.43
C THR A 137 -0.26 -21.03 -3.09
N ALA A 138 -0.84 -21.97 -2.35
CA ALA A 138 -1.85 -22.89 -2.90
C ALA A 138 -3.15 -22.18 -3.33
N ALA A 139 -3.51 -21.08 -2.64
CA ALA A 139 -4.70 -20.29 -2.96
C ALA A 139 -4.46 -19.22 -4.04
N PHE A 140 -3.31 -19.27 -4.73
CA PHE A 140 -3.01 -18.29 -5.78
C PHE A 140 -3.89 -18.52 -7.02
N GLU A 141 -4.64 -17.49 -7.41
CA GLU A 141 -5.49 -17.46 -8.60
C GLU A 141 -5.30 -16.14 -9.35
N THR A 142 -5.18 -16.20 -10.68
CA THR A 142 -5.16 -15.01 -11.54
C THR A 142 -6.58 -14.51 -11.83
N TRP A 143 -6.70 -13.22 -12.06
CA TRP A 143 -7.86 -12.67 -12.74
C TRP A 143 -7.68 -12.88 -14.25
N GLU A 144 -8.70 -13.44 -14.92
CA GLU A 144 -8.62 -13.75 -16.36
C GLU A 144 -8.90 -12.51 -17.23
N GLU A 145 -10.10 -11.95 -17.14
CA GLU A 145 -10.52 -10.86 -18.01
C GLU A 145 -10.71 -9.54 -17.24
N ARG A 146 -11.42 -9.59 -16.13
CA ARG A 146 -11.72 -8.41 -15.32
C ARG A 146 -11.74 -8.75 -13.84
N VAL A 147 -11.54 -7.74 -13.03
CA VAL A 147 -11.63 -7.85 -11.57
C VAL A 147 -13.07 -7.62 -11.15
N GLU A 148 -13.64 -8.59 -10.45
CA GLU A 148 -14.99 -8.52 -9.92
C GLU A 148 -14.98 -8.10 -8.44
N PRO A 149 -16.05 -7.47 -7.94
CA PRO A 149 -16.25 -7.28 -6.52
C PRO A 149 -16.25 -8.61 -5.77
N GLU A 150 -15.52 -8.67 -4.66
CA GLU A 150 -15.46 -9.82 -3.77
C GLU A 150 -15.64 -9.41 -2.32
N ARG A 151 -16.33 -10.24 -1.55
CA ARG A 151 -16.43 -10.07 -0.11
C ARG A 151 -15.44 -10.96 0.60
N VAL A 152 -14.43 -10.36 1.20
CA VAL A 152 -13.41 -11.06 1.99
C VAL A 152 -13.67 -10.81 3.47
N ARG A 153 -13.77 -11.89 4.26
CA ARG A 153 -13.90 -11.83 5.72
C ARG A 153 -13.12 -12.98 6.34
N ARG A 154 -12.68 -12.81 7.57
CA ARG A 154 -12.03 -13.88 8.32
C ARG A 154 -12.93 -15.13 8.36
N GLY A 155 -12.38 -16.28 8.01
CA GLY A 155 -13.13 -17.56 7.95
C GLY A 155 -13.86 -17.83 6.64
N THR A 156 -13.81 -16.94 5.65
CA THR A 156 -14.29 -17.24 4.29
C THR A 156 -13.18 -17.86 3.43
N PRO A 157 -13.52 -18.59 2.36
CA PRO A 157 -12.52 -19.16 1.44
C PRO A 157 -11.60 -18.10 0.82
N GLU A 158 -12.10 -16.90 0.56
CA GLU A 158 -11.35 -15.79 0.00
C GLU A 158 -10.25 -15.30 0.97
N PHE A 159 -10.47 -15.47 2.27
CA PHE A 159 -9.50 -15.11 3.29
C PHE A 159 -8.26 -16.02 3.25
N GLU A 160 -8.37 -17.26 2.79
CA GLU A 160 -7.24 -18.19 2.67
C GLU A 160 -6.12 -17.67 1.75
N ARG A 161 -6.39 -16.62 0.97
CA ARG A 161 -5.40 -15.91 0.16
C ARG A 161 -4.49 -14.99 0.98
N TRP A 162 -4.70 -14.88 2.30
CA TRP A 162 -3.93 -13.95 3.14
C TRP A 162 -2.41 -14.09 3.00
N PRO A 163 -1.79 -15.28 2.80
CA PRO A 163 -0.34 -15.37 2.66
C PRO A 163 0.21 -14.71 1.40
N LEU A 164 -0.67 -14.40 0.42
CA LEU A 164 -0.28 -13.78 -0.85
C LEU A 164 0.02 -12.27 -0.74
N HIS A 165 -0.16 -11.65 0.45
CA HIS A 165 0.40 -10.33 0.73
C HIS A 165 1.92 -10.39 1.00
N ASN A 166 2.46 -11.59 1.26
CA ASN A 166 3.87 -11.82 1.50
C ASN A 166 4.62 -11.87 0.16
N ALA A 167 5.56 -10.98 0.00
CA ALA A 167 6.31 -10.80 -1.23
C ALA A 167 7.21 -11.99 -1.59
N ALA A 168 7.77 -12.70 -0.61
CA ALA A 168 8.55 -13.91 -0.88
C ALA A 168 7.69 -14.96 -1.58
N ASN A 169 6.44 -15.14 -1.12
CA ASN A 169 5.50 -16.05 -1.77
C ASN A 169 5.22 -15.63 -3.22
N LEU A 170 5.04 -14.33 -3.47
CA LEU A 170 4.80 -13.80 -4.82
C LEU A 170 6.05 -13.89 -5.71
N THR A 171 7.25 -13.80 -5.16
CA THR A 171 8.50 -14.06 -5.90
C THR A 171 8.55 -15.51 -6.38
N HIS A 172 8.21 -16.48 -5.51
CA HIS A 172 8.13 -17.90 -5.89
C HIS A 172 7.00 -18.18 -6.88
N VAL A 173 5.87 -17.48 -6.79
CA VAL A 173 4.80 -17.55 -7.78
C VAL A 173 5.28 -16.99 -9.11
N ALA A 174 5.89 -15.80 -9.14
CA ALA A 174 6.40 -15.17 -10.35
C ALA A 174 7.41 -16.05 -11.10
N ALA A 175 8.29 -16.74 -10.36
CA ALA A 175 9.26 -17.66 -10.94
C ALA A 175 8.63 -18.88 -11.65
N ARG A 176 7.37 -19.20 -11.32
CA ARG A 176 6.61 -20.31 -11.95
C ARG A 176 5.68 -19.84 -13.06
N LEU A 177 5.36 -18.55 -13.06
CA LEU A 177 4.54 -17.94 -14.10
C LEU A 177 5.46 -17.44 -15.22
N ASP A 178 5.15 -17.82 -16.45
CA ASP A 178 5.80 -17.22 -17.62
C ASP A 178 5.20 -15.82 -17.87
N VAL A 179 5.64 -14.85 -17.07
CA VAL A 179 5.26 -13.44 -17.23
C VAL A 179 6.34 -12.76 -18.05
N PRO A 180 6.06 -12.35 -19.29
CA PRO A 180 7.04 -11.68 -20.12
C PRO A 180 7.57 -10.40 -19.46
N GLU A 181 8.85 -10.10 -19.69
CA GLU A 181 9.48 -8.89 -19.19
C GLU A 181 8.67 -7.63 -19.58
N GLY A 182 8.50 -6.70 -18.65
CA GLY A 182 7.73 -5.48 -18.86
C GLY A 182 6.21 -5.65 -18.82
N THR A 183 5.70 -6.88 -18.56
CA THR A 183 4.27 -7.15 -18.42
C THR A 183 3.90 -7.50 -16.97
N TRP A 184 2.62 -7.70 -16.73
CA TRP A 184 2.10 -8.08 -15.42
C TRP A 184 0.89 -9.00 -15.55
N ARG A 185 0.58 -9.71 -14.46
CA ARG A 185 -0.68 -10.41 -14.28
C ARG A 185 -1.35 -9.97 -12.99
N ALA A 186 -2.67 -9.80 -13.07
CA ALA A 186 -3.47 -9.54 -11.88
C ALA A 186 -3.82 -10.84 -11.17
N TYR A 187 -3.83 -10.85 -9.83
CA TYR A 187 -4.22 -11.99 -9.04
C TYR A 187 -5.18 -11.60 -7.92
N ARG A 188 -5.93 -12.60 -7.43
CA ARG A 188 -6.89 -12.45 -6.34
C ARG A 188 -6.17 -12.32 -5.01
N VAL A 189 -6.58 -11.36 -4.21
CA VAL A 189 -5.97 -11.07 -2.91
C VAL A 189 -6.98 -11.18 -1.78
N ALA A 190 -6.50 -11.44 -0.56
CA ALA A 190 -7.28 -11.15 0.64
C ALA A 190 -7.08 -9.69 1.04
N TRP A 191 -5.86 -9.20 0.99
CA TRP A 191 -5.43 -7.80 1.12
C TRP A 191 -3.99 -7.63 0.65
N LEU A 192 -3.52 -6.38 0.58
CA LEU A 192 -2.13 -6.00 0.35
C LEU A 192 -1.73 -4.94 1.37
N GLY A 193 -0.50 -4.99 1.86
CA GLY A 193 0.05 -3.95 2.73
C GLY A 193 1.00 -3.01 1.99
N ALA A 194 1.23 -1.85 2.57
CA ALA A 194 2.37 -0.98 2.28
C ALA A 194 2.49 -0.34 0.88
N CYS A 195 1.88 -0.90 -0.18
CA CYS A 195 1.96 -0.35 -1.54
C CYS A 195 0.65 -0.63 -2.31
N VAL A 196 -0.32 0.27 -2.19
CA VAL A 196 -1.65 0.10 -2.80
C VAL A 196 -2.11 1.38 -3.50
N LEU A 197 -2.37 1.27 -4.80
CA LEU A 197 -2.90 2.32 -5.64
C LEU A 197 -4.41 2.19 -5.78
N TYR A 198 -5.14 3.18 -5.30
CA TYR A 198 -6.61 3.23 -5.36
C TYR A 198 -7.10 4.18 -6.43
N ARG A 199 -8.23 3.87 -7.02
CA ARG A 199 -9.10 4.92 -7.57
C ARG A 199 -9.60 5.75 -6.40
N ARG A 200 -9.31 7.07 -6.43
CA ARG A 200 -9.68 7.96 -5.32
C ARG A 200 -11.20 8.04 -5.12
N ASP A 201 -11.97 8.07 -6.19
CA ASP A 201 -13.44 8.08 -6.14
C ASP A 201 -14.00 6.80 -5.51
N ALA A 202 -13.44 5.63 -5.81
CA ALA A 202 -13.84 4.36 -5.23
C ALA A 202 -13.55 4.29 -3.72
N LEU A 203 -12.35 4.75 -3.30
CA LEU A 203 -11.99 4.80 -1.90
C LEU A 203 -12.88 5.78 -1.11
N LEU A 204 -13.15 6.96 -1.65
CA LEU A 204 -14.04 7.94 -1.02
C LEU A 204 -15.49 7.46 -0.96
N ALA A 205 -15.97 6.75 -1.99
CA ALA A 205 -17.34 6.23 -2.05
C ALA A 205 -17.65 5.18 -0.95
N VAL A 206 -16.62 4.60 -0.33
CA VAL A 206 -16.77 3.68 0.81
C VAL A 206 -16.33 4.30 2.15
N GLY A 207 -16.12 5.63 2.19
CA GLY A 207 -15.74 6.38 3.38
C GLY A 207 -14.23 6.47 3.64
N GLY A 208 -13.38 5.83 2.80
CA GLY A 208 -11.93 5.83 3.00
C GLY A 208 -11.53 5.28 4.36
N PHE A 209 -10.87 6.10 5.17
CA PHE A 209 -10.43 5.80 6.53
C PHE A 209 -11.27 6.54 7.60
N ASP A 210 -12.53 6.89 7.31
CA ASP A 210 -13.44 7.62 8.23
C ASP A 210 -13.71 6.89 9.55
N PHE A 211 -13.50 5.59 9.56
CA PHE A 211 -13.63 4.73 10.74
C PHE A 211 -12.54 4.95 11.81
N TRP A 212 -11.56 5.80 11.58
CA TRP A 212 -10.48 6.05 12.53
C TRP A 212 -10.98 6.48 13.92
N GLU A 213 -12.12 7.20 13.99
CA GLU A 213 -12.73 7.61 15.27
C GLU A 213 -13.24 6.43 16.13
N GLN A 214 -13.44 5.27 15.51
CA GLN A 214 -13.89 4.04 16.16
C GLN A 214 -12.72 3.20 16.71
N LEU A 215 -11.48 3.61 16.43
CA LEU A 215 -10.28 2.88 16.80
C LEU A 215 -9.48 3.61 17.88
N PRO A 216 -8.81 2.89 18.79
CA PRO A 216 -7.81 3.49 19.65
C PRO A 216 -6.61 3.96 18.81
N PRO A 217 -5.76 4.86 19.33
CA PRO A 217 -4.55 5.28 18.61
C PRO A 217 -3.61 4.12 18.24
N GLU A 218 -3.51 3.12 19.12
CA GLU A 218 -2.76 1.89 18.88
C GLU A 218 -3.68 0.83 18.26
N HIS A 219 -3.51 0.59 16.98
CA HIS A 219 -4.25 -0.43 16.21
C HIS A 219 -3.43 -0.88 15.01
N SER A 220 -3.86 -1.99 14.39
CA SER A 220 -3.35 -2.51 13.12
C SER A 220 -4.52 -2.83 12.18
N GLY A 221 -4.22 -3.13 10.91
CA GLY A 221 -5.21 -3.62 9.94
C GLY A 221 -6.18 -2.57 9.40
N GLU A 222 -5.88 -1.29 9.54
CA GLU A 222 -6.70 -0.20 8.98
C GLU A 222 -6.68 -0.19 7.45
N ASP A 223 -5.56 -0.57 6.84
CA ASP A 223 -5.41 -0.74 5.41
C ASP A 223 -6.25 -1.91 4.89
N VAL A 224 -6.28 -3.03 5.63
CA VAL A 224 -7.13 -4.18 5.35
C VAL A 224 -8.61 -3.79 5.39
N ALA A 225 -9.02 -3.06 6.43
CA ALA A 225 -10.41 -2.61 6.58
C ALA A 225 -10.87 -1.72 5.42
N ALA A 226 -10.03 -0.76 5.01
CA ALA A 226 -10.31 0.11 3.87
C ALA A 226 -10.37 -0.69 2.56
N GLN A 227 -9.43 -1.63 2.35
CA GLN A 227 -9.41 -2.49 1.16
C GLN A 227 -10.64 -3.37 1.06
N TRP A 228 -11.10 -3.99 2.15
CA TRP A 228 -12.30 -4.83 2.12
C TRP A 228 -13.55 -4.04 1.75
N ARG A 229 -13.70 -2.80 2.25
CA ARG A 229 -14.80 -1.92 1.84
C ARG A 229 -14.75 -1.60 0.34
N VAL A 230 -13.56 -1.31 -0.20
CA VAL A 230 -13.38 -1.04 -1.63
C VAL A 230 -13.59 -2.30 -2.46
N MET A 231 -13.01 -3.43 -2.05
CA MET A 231 -13.07 -4.72 -2.76
C MET A 231 -14.50 -5.21 -2.91
N GLU A 232 -15.31 -5.09 -1.86
CA GLU A 232 -16.70 -5.52 -1.84
C GLU A 232 -17.59 -4.77 -2.85
N ARG A 233 -17.22 -3.54 -3.19
CA ARG A 233 -18.01 -2.70 -4.11
C ARG A 233 -17.38 -2.52 -5.49
N PHE A 234 -16.07 -2.51 -5.59
CA PHE A 234 -15.34 -2.14 -6.79
C PHE A 234 -14.27 -3.14 -7.23
N GLY A 235 -14.08 -4.22 -6.46
CA GLY A 235 -13.01 -5.18 -6.69
C GLY A 235 -11.62 -4.64 -6.37
N GLY A 236 -10.67 -5.55 -6.30
CA GLY A 236 -9.26 -5.25 -6.05
C GLY A 236 -8.34 -6.37 -6.52
N ALA A 237 -7.09 -6.06 -6.83
CA ALA A 237 -6.14 -7.04 -7.33
C ALA A 237 -4.71 -6.77 -6.86
N GLY A 238 -3.95 -7.84 -6.67
CA GLY A 238 -2.50 -7.79 -6.61
C GLY A 238 -1.87 -7.92 -7.99
N LEU A 239 -0.67 -7.40 -8.15
CA LEU A 239 0.11 -7.55 -9.38
C LEU A 239 1.33 -8.43 -9.16
N VAL A 240 1.62 -9.26 -10.14
CA VAL A 240 2.84 -10.06 -10.22
C VAL A 240 3.53 -9.80 -11.55
N PRO A 241 4.86 -9.51 -11.58
CA PRO A 241 5.77 -9.32 -10.43
C PRO A 241 5.44 -8.08 -9.61
N SER A 242 5.84 -8.08 -8.32
CA SER A 242 5.52 -7.02 -7.37
C SER A 242 6.20 -5.68 -7.69
N GLY A 243 7.52 -5.65 -7.79
CA GLY A 243 8.31 -4.42 -7.97
C GLY A 243 8.38 -3.52 -6.74
N ALA A 244 7.95 -3.99 -5.58
CA ALA A 244 8.05 -3.28 -4.31
C ALA A 244 8.86 -4.09 -3.29
N VAL A 245 9.77 -3.45 -2.58
CA VAL A 245 10.66 -4.07 -1.61
C VAL A 245 10.50 -3.42 -0.24
N HIS A 246 10.11 -4.21 0.75
CA HIS A 246 10.08 -3.79 2.14
C HIS A 246 11.49 -3.87 2.74
N LEU A 247 11.90 -2.84 3.46
CA LEU A 247 13.24 -2.76 4.06
C LEU A 247 13.37 -3.60 5.36
N GLU A 248 12.28 -4.24 5.79
CA GLU A 248 12.23 -5.17 6.93
C GLU A 248 12.74 -4.58 8.25
N THR A 249 12.55 -3.29 8.43
CA THR A 249 12.87 -2.61 9.69
C THR A 249 11.80 -2.88 10.75
N PRO A 250 12.09 -2.73 12.04
CA PRO A 250 11.13 -2.92 13.09
C PRO A 250 9.87 -2.09 12.88
N THR A 251 8.71 -2.69 13.13
CA THR A 251 7.43 -1.98 13.01
C THR A 251 7.31 -0.83 14.01
N THR A 252 6.70 0.27 13.57
CA THR A 252 6.33 1.40 14.45
C THR A 252 5.03 1.13 15.22
N VAL A 253 4.22 0.17 14.77
CA VAL A 253 2.98 -0.27 15.45
C VAL A 253 3.34 -1.40 16.41
N THR A 254 3.64 -1.07 17.65
CA THR A 254 4.10 -2.03 18.67
C THR A 254 2.96 -2.74 19.38
N ASP A 255 1.78 -2.12 19.50
CA ASP A 255 0.57 -2.71 20.06
C ASP A 255 -0.43 -3.06 18.96
N ARG A 256 -0.63 -4.35 18.73
CA ARG A 256 -1.53 -4.93 17.73
C ARG A 256 -2.72 -5.67 18.33
N ARG A 257 -3.08 -5.38 19.58
CA ARG A 257 -4.22 -6.04 20.26
C ARG A 257 -5.57 -5.66 19.65
N VAL A 258 -5.64 -4.53 18.96
CA VAL A 258 -6.84 -4.11 18.25
C VAL A 258 -6.57 -4.15 16.75
N ASP A 259 -7.23 -5.08 16.08
CA ASP A 259 -7.29 -5.13 14.63
C ASP A 259 -8.51 -4.36 14.13
N ALA A 260 -8.29 -3.40 13.24
CA ALA A 260 -9.34 -2.54 12.71
C ALA A 260 -10.40 -3.34 11.95
N PHE A 261 -9.99 -4.30 11.12
CA PHE A 261 -10.93 -5.09 10.34
C PHE A 261 -11.74 -6.05 11.22
N ASP A 262 -11.17 -6.68 12.25
CA ASP A 262 -11.92 -7.51 13.19
C ASP A 262 -12.95 -6.65 13.95
N ARG A 263 -12.57 -5.45 14.38
CA ARG A 263 -13.46 -4.55 15.11
C ARG A 263 -14.61 -4.02 14.26
N LEU A 264 -14.34 -3.65 13.02
CA LEU A 264 -15.33 -3.02 12.13
C LEU A 264 -16.31 -4.02 11.51
N PHE A 265 -15.89 -5.28 11.36
CA PHE A 265 -16.69 -6.33 10.73
C PHE A 265 -17.12 -7.46 11.69
N ALA A 266 -16.95 -7.28 13.02
CA ALA A 266 -17.27 -8.27 14.04
C ALA A 266 -18.77 -8.69 14.06
N GLU A 267 -19.68 -7.76 13.75
CA GLU A 267 -21.12 -8.00 13.80
C GLU A 267 -21.64 -8.86 12.63
N GLU A 268 -20.84 -9.08 11.61
CA GLU A 268 -21.22 -9.86 10.45
C GLU A 268 -21.05 -11.39 10.64
N HIS A 269 -20.56 -11.82 11.81
CA HIS A 269 -20.31 -13.21 12.18
C HIS A 269 -21.40 -13.79 13.12
N SER A 270 -22.52 -13.08 13.34
CA SER A 270 -23.59 -13.46 14.24
C SER A 270 -24.80 -14.04 13.52
#